data_185c051d6af61b6abf93bf711b534f05
#
_entry.id   185c051d6af61b6abf93bf711b534f05
#
_cell.length_a   1.000
_cell.length_b   1.000
_cell.length_c   1.000
_cell.angle_alpha   90.00
_cell.angle_beta   90.00
_cell.angle_gamma   90.00
#
_symmetry.space_group_name_H-M   'P 1'
#
loop_
_entity.id
_entity.type
_entity.pdbx_description
1 polymer ?
#
loop_
_entity_poly.entity_id
_entity_poly.type
_entity_poly.pdbx_seq_one_letter_code
_entity_poly.pdbx_strand_id
1 'polypeptide(L)'
;MGMVKVKVLELANHISKIKPGSKNEIKPEDPEYKILEPVVTEEMAEVGLCVEFRKPKSAEEGAVLCGKSLEETKRILWELAIAGVCFVGEEDGVDKYWFEIWVPGHMEMIVNHPHKENVENYKQTAEAFEAYGRKKAPITAGIFPVGTGPMRVIPIETSIQGETRRASYEEVSKYLNENTVFSVSDCSCRTSREAMGEGCGHLKEDMCIQLGHAAEYYIRTGRGRAITREEAFEIIKRAEENGLMHQMPNADGPGKTHAICNCCGCSCYATRIAGMFLNNDMVRSNYVSRVDKDKCVGCGECVQICPVNALKLGQKLCAKTPIVEKKRVDFAHNTEWGSDKWNVDHRINKKNVVDTGTSPCKTQCPAHISVQGYVKLASQGRYKEALELIKNENPFPAVCGRICPRKCESACTRGDIDEPVAIDEIKKFIAEQDLKMDTRYVPKLRHEYGNKIAVIGGGPSGLSCAFYLALDGYKVTVFEKQKVLGGMLTLGIPSYRLEKEVINA
;
A
#
# COMPACT_ATOMS: atom_id res chain seq x y z
N MET A 1 26.08 23.95 -3.21
CA MET A 1 26.14 22.99 -2.10
C MET A 1 26.02 23.81 -0.83
N GLY A 2 24.99 23.58 -0.01
CA GLY A 2 24.89 24.22 1.31
C GLY A 2 26.05 23.79 2.21
N MET A 3 26.33 24.59 3.23
CA MET A 3 27.37 24.25 4.21
C MET A 3 26.90 23.00 4.99
N VAL A 4 27.77 21.98 5.12
CA VAL A 4 27.45 20.76 5.86
C VAL A 4 27.25 21.10 7.33
N LYS A 5 26.13 20.69 7.90
CA LYS A 5 25.82 20.81 9.34
C LYS A 5 26.58 19.72 10.11
N VAL A 6 27.71 20.07 10.69
CA VAL A 6 28.66 19.12 11.28
C VAL A 6 28.03 18.36 12.45
N LYS A 7 27.31 19.03 13.34
CA LYS A 7 26.66 18.40 14.51
C LYS A 7 25.51 17.48 14.07
N VAL A 8 24.82 17.81 12.98
CA VAL A 8 23.77 16.93 12.41
C VAL A 8 24.40 15.65 11.85
N LEU A 9 25.59 15.72 11.25
CA LEU A 9 26.33 14.56 10.80
C LEU A 9 26.79 13.66 11.96
N GLU A 10 27.30 14.29 13.05
CA GLU A 10 27.61 13.59 14.29
C GLU A 10 26.38 12.90 14.88
N LEU A 11 25.24 13.58 14.89
CA LEU A 11 23.96 13.02 15.37
C LEU A 11 23.50 11.83 14.54
N ALA A 12 23.62 11.89 13.20
CA ALA A 12 23.28 10.75 12.31
C ALA A 12 24.11 9.51 12.65
N ASN A 13 25.41 9.68 12.91
CA ASN A 13 26.29 8.60 13.34
C ASN A 13 25.89 8.08 14.73
N HIS A 14 25.55 8.97 15.66
CA HIS A 14 25.14 8.62 17.01
C HIS A 14 23.85 7.80 17.04
N ILE A 15 22.79 8.21 16.32
CA ILE A 15 21.53 7.46 16.17
C ILE A 15 21.79 6.09 15.56
N SER A 16 22.68 6.00 14.58
CA SER A 16 23.04 4.75 13.89
C SER A 16 24.02 3.89 14.67
N LYS A 17 24.50 4.33 15.85
CA LYS A 17 25.53 3.68 16.68
C LYS A 17 26.83 3.40 15.92
N ILE A 18 27.21 4.29 15.05
CA ILE A 18 28.44 4.20 14.26
C ILE A 18 29.53 4.99 14.95
N LYS A 19 30.68 4.36 15.18
CA LYS A 19 31.83 5.01 15.81
C LYS A 19 32.54 5.94 14.80
N PRO A 20 32.95 7.14 15.22
CA PRO A 20 33.79 8.02 14.41
C PRO A 20 35.04 7.31 13.90
N GLY A 21 35.45 7.58 12.67
CA GLY A 21 36.62 6.98 12.01
C GLY A 21 36.42 5.54 11.57
N SER A 22 35.22 4.96 11.69
CA SER A 22 34.92 3.62 11.18
C SER A 22 34.68 3.64 9.65
N LYS A 23 34.87 2.48 8.99
CA LYS A 23 34.61 2.35 7.54
C LYS A 23 33.14 2.63 7.15
N ASN A 24 32.24 2.55 8.12
CA ASN A 24 30.80 2.75 7.92
C ASN A 24 30.35 4.13 8.40
N GLU A 25 31.27 5.05 8.67
CA GLU A 25 30.97 6.40 9.10
C GLU A 25 30.08 7.10 8.06
N ILE A 26 28.98 7.69 8.56
CA ILE A 26 28.01 8.39 7.71
C ILE A 26 28.64 9.66 7.16
N LYS A 27 28.42 9.90 5.88
CA LYS A 27 28.90 11.07 5.15
C LYS A 27 27.73 11.98 4.75
N PRO A 28 27.99 13.23 4.34
CA PRO A 28 26.92 14.16 3.95
C PRO A 28 26.05 13.71 2.78
N GLU A 29 26.56 12.82 1.93
CA GLU A 29 25.81 12.20 0.82
C GLU A 29 24.95 11.02 1.24
N ASP A 30 25.14 10.48 2.44
CA ASP A 30 24.40 9.32 2.93
C ASP A 30 22.96 9.67 3.35
N PRO A 31 22.02 8.73 3.18
CA PRO A 31 20.61 8.99 3.45
C PRO A 31 20.33 9.38 4.90
N GLU A 32 21.06 8.84 5.88
CA GLU A 32 20.88 9.14 7.30
C GLU A 32 21.10 10.63 7.60
N TYR A 33 22.12 11.25 6.99
CA TYR A 33 22.34 12.69 7.09
C TYR A 33 21.23 13.47 6.37
N LYS A 34 20.90 13.05 5.15
CA LYS A 34 19.87 13.70 4.32
C LYS A 34 18.47 13.65 4.93
N ILE A 35 18.19 12.69 5.80
CA ILE A 35 16.94 12.62 6.57
C ILE A 35 16.91 13.72 7.63
N LEU A 36 18.00 13.94 8.35
CA LEU A 36 18.06 14.88 9.47
C LEU A 36 18.28 16.33 9.04
N GLU A 37 19.05 16.56 7.98
CA GLU A 37 19.46 17.89 7.50
C GLU A 37 18.29 18.90 7.39
N PRO A 38 17.09 18.53 6.84
CA PRO A 38 15.96 19.44 6.71
C PRO A 38 15.22 19.74 8.00
N VAL A 39 15.33 18.88 9.01
CA VAL A 39 14.50 18.93 10.24
C VAL A 39 15.28 19.23 11.49
N VAL A 40 16.63 19.23 11.44
CA VAL A 40 17.51 19.42 12.61
C VAL A 40 18.45 20.62 12.39
N THR A 41 18.53 21.49 13.38
CA THR A 41 19.54 22.55 13.46
C THR A 41 20.81 22.05 14.13
N GLU A 42 21.92 22.78 14.02
CA GLU A 42 23.18 22.47 14.75
C GLU A 42 22.97 22.47 16.28
N GLU A 43 22.19 23.42 16.81
CA GLU A 43 21.85 23.51 18.22
C GLU A 43 21.03 22.30 18.70
N MET A 44 20.03 21.88 17.90
CA MET A 44 19.23 20.68 18.17
C MET A 44 20.10 19.43 18.18
N ALA A 45 21.02 19.31 17.22
CA ALA A 45 21.91 18.17 17.11
C ALA A 45 22.84 18.06 18.30
N GLU A 46 23.39 19.19 18.80
CA GLU A 46 24.25 19.23 19.96
C GLU A 46 23.56 18.64 21.20
N VAL A 47 22.32 19.02 21.49
CA VAL A 47 21.53 18.46 22.61
C VAL A 47 21.13 17.03 22.30
N GLY A 48 20.79 16.72 21.06
CA GLY A 48 20.44 15.36 20.61
C GLY A 48 21.54 14.34 20.89
N LEU A 49 22.82 14.73 20.85
CA LEU A 49 23.92 13.84 21.19
C LEU A 49 23.90 13.32 22.65
N CYS A 50 23.11 13.95 23.53
CA CYS A 50 22.91 13.52 24.92
C CYS A 50 21.77 12.49 25.06
N VAL A 51 20.95 12.28 24.01
CA VAL A 51 19.87 11.29 23.96
C VAL A 51 20.40 9.94 23.51
N GLU A 52 19.91 8.87 24.10
CA GLU A 52 20.36 7.51 23.77
C GLU A 52 19.24 6.67 23.13
N PHE A 53 19.66 5.63 22.39
CA PHE A 53 18.75 4.68 21.77
C PHE A 53 18.07 3.81 22.82
N ARG A 54 16.74 3.90 22.91
CA ARG A 54 15.86 3.14 23.83
C ARG A 54 16.30 3.17 25.28
N LYS A 55 16.90 4.29 25.70
CA LYS A 55 17.21 4.57 27.08
C LYS A 55 16.61 5.93 27.44
N PRO A 56 15.41 5.93 28.04
CA PRO A 56 14.73 7.16 28.42
C PRO A 56 15.57 8.00 29.38
N LYS A 57 15.74 9.29 29.09
CA LYS A 57 16.44 10.28 29.96
C LYS A 57 15.56 11.49 30.15
N SER A 58 15.59 12.06 31.35
CA SER A 58 14.93 13.33 31.62
C SER A 58 15.72 14.53 31.05
N ALA A 59 15.07 15.67 30.97
CA ALA A 59 15.74 16.89 30.55
C ALA A 59 16.80 17.34 31.55
N GLU A 60 16.64 17.05 32.84
CA GLU A 60 17.63 17.29 33.88
C GLU A 60 18.91 16.49 33.62
N GLU A 61 18.78 15.20 33.34
CA GLU A 61 19.91 14.33 32.98
C GLU A 61 20.58 14.81 31.69
N GLY A 62 19.77 15.22 30.69
CA GLY A 62 20.27 15.80 29.44
C GLY A 62 21.06 17.09 29.64
N ALA A 63 20.56 18.00 30.47
CA ALA A 63 21.20 19.28 30.78
C ALA A 63 22.60 19.10 31.39
N VAL A 64 22.75 18.15 32.31
CA VAL A 64 24.06 17.80 32.90
C VAL A 64 25.03 17.28 31.81
N LEU A 65 24.54 16.48 30.88
CA LEU A 65 25.39 15.88 29.85
C LEU A 65 25.82 16.87 28.77
N CYS A 66 24.92 17.77 28.34
CA CYS A 66 25.24 18.76 27.29
C CYS A 66 25.79 20.09 27.81
N GLY A 67 25.79 20.31 29.15
CA GLY A 67 26.31 21.52 29.77
C GLY A 67 25.47 22.78 29.52
N LYS A 68 24.19 22.62 29.14
CA LYS A 68 23.23 23.70 28.91
C LYS A 68 22.31 23.91 30.13
N SER A 69 21.59 25.02 30.16
CA SER A 69 20.58 25.26 31.19
C SER A 69 19.41 24.24 31.03
N LEU A 70 18.74 23.95 32.15
CA LEU A 70 17.57 23.04 32.12
C LEU A 70 16.46 23.55 31.20
N GLU A 71 16.18 24.86 31.23
CA GLU A 71 15.14 25.48 30.39
C GLU A 71 15.46 25.35 28.89
N GLU A 72 16.71 25.61 28.52
CA GLU A 72 17.17 25.46 27.12
C GLU A 72 17.13 24.00 26.69
N THR A 73 17.56 23.09 27.55
CA THR A 73 17.56 21.65 27.26
C THR A 73 16.13 21.13 27.08
N LYS A 74 15.18 21.52 27.95
CA LYS A 74 13.76 21.18 27.81
C LYS A 74 13.18 21.67 26.48
N ARG A 75 13.43 22.93 26.13
CA ARG A 75 12.98 23.52 24.88
C ARG A 75 13.50 22.71 23.68
N ILE A 76 14.79 22.45 23.63
CA ILE A 76 15.43 21.79 22.48
C ILE A 76 15.00 20.30 22.36
N LEU A 77 14.93 19.59 23.49
CA LEU A 77 14.44 18.19 23.48
C LEU A 77 12.99 18.11 23.00
N TRP A 78 12.17 19.09 23.37
CA TRP A 78 10.79 19.17 22.85
C TRP A 78 10.76 19.49 21.35
N GLU A 79 11.61 20.40 20.87
CA GLU A 79 11.75 20.68 19.44
C GLU A 79 12.21 19.45 18.65
N LEU A 80 13.16 18.67 19.19
CA LEU A 80 13.56 17.37 18.61
C LEU A 80 12.40 16.37 18.58
N ALA A 81 11.56 16.36 19.61
CA ALA A 81 10.36 15.52 19.63
C ALA A 81 9.33 15.97 18.60
N ILE A 82 9.12 17.28 18.43
CA ILE A 82 8.27 17.86 17.37
C ILE A 82 8.86 17.58 15.98
N ALA A 83 10.17 17.63 15.81
CA ALA A 83 10.83 17.28 14.56
C ALA A 83 10.73 15.77 14.23
N GLY A 84 10.36 14.92 15.20
CA GLY A 84 10.26 13.47 15.02
C GLY A 84 11.61 12.74 15.11
N VAL A 85 12.61 13.41 15.67
CA VAL A 85 13.97 12.88 15.82
C VAL A 85 14.14 12.17 17.16
N CYS A 86 13.45 12.58 18.21
CA CYS A 86 13.39 11.79 19.41
C CYS A 86 11.96 11.49 19.83
N PHE A 87 11.79 10.39 20.52
CA PHE A 87 10.56 10.02 21.18
C PHE A 87 10.46 10.75 22.52
N VAL A 88 9.25 11.07 22.97
CA VAL A 88 8.99 11.56 24.32
C VAL A 88 7.85 10.77 24.93
N GLY A 89 8.05 10.31 26.13
CA GLY A 89 7.03 9.67 26.98
C GLY A 89 7.11 10.21 28.40
N GLU A 90 6.09 9.93 29.20
CA GLU A 90 6.02 10.36 30.59
C GLU A 90 6.24 9.15 31.51
N GLU A 91 7.16 9.27 32.45
CA GLU A 91 7.36 8.31 33.53
C GLU A 91 7.34 9.06 34.86
N ASP A 92 6.42 8.66 35.75
CA ASP A 92 6.24 9.28 37.07
C ASP A 92 6.08 10.82 37.04
N GLY A 93 5.35 11.32 36.04
CA GLY A 93 5.12 12.76 35.86
C GLY A 93 6.29 13.54 35.27
N VAL A 94 7.34 12.86 34.80
CA VAL A 94 8.53 13.44 34.18
C VAL A 94 8.67 13.00 32.72
N ASP A 95 8.86 13.99 31.85
CA ASP A 95 9.14 13.72 30.43
C ASP A 95 10.51 13.06 30.28
N LYS A 96 10.50 11.92 29.57
CA LYS A 96 11.69 11.16 29.20
C LYS A 96 11.84 11.13 27.69
N TYR A 97 13.09 11.24 27.22
CA TYR A 97 13.42 11.34 25.80
C TYR A 97 14.39 10.23 25.40
N TRP A 98 14.16 9.60 24.21
CA TRP A 98 15.05 8.55 23.66
C TRP A 98 14.97 8.49 22.15
N PHE A 99 15.94 7.84 21.51
CA PHE A 99 15.90 7.54 20.09
C PHE A 99 15.30 6.17 19.82
N GLU A 100 14.65 6.06 18.65
CA GLU A 100 14.14 4.83 18.07
C GLU A 100 14.97 4.39 16.84
N ILE A 101 14.61 3.26 16.24
CA ILE A 101 15.18 2.82 14.97
C ILE A 101 14.71 3.73 13.83
N TRP A 102 15.47 3.71 12.73
CA TRP A 102 15.11 4.53 11.56
C TRP A 102 13.77 4.15 10.96
N VAL A 103 13.49 2.85 10.81
CA VAL A 103 12.23 2.32 10.24
C VAL A 103 11.93 0.93 10.82
N PRO A 104 10.74 0.68 11.39
CA PRO A 104 9.71 1.65 11.80
C PRO A 104 10.16 2.48 13.01
N GLY A 105 9.92 3.77 12.97
CA GLY A 105 10.32 4.71 14.05
C GLY A 105 10.49 6.12 13.50
N HIS A 106 11.73 6.59 13.32
CA HIS A 106 11.98 7.96 12.86
C HIS A 106 11.27 8.30 11.54
N MET A 107 11.14 7.34 10.61
CA MET A 107 10.44 7.58 9.34
C MET A 107 9.01 8.06 9.60
N GLU A 108 8.26 7.32 10.39
CA GLU A 108 6.86 7.61 10.66
C GLU A 108 6.72 8.94 11.40
N MET A 109 7.63 9.22 12.32
CA MET A 109 7.62 10.45 13.13
C MET A 109 7.97 11.69 12.31
N ILE A 110 9.03 11.64 11.49
CA ILE A 110 9.48 12.76 10.67
C ILE A 110 8.53 13.01 9.49
N VAL A 111 8.06 11.96 8.80
CA VAL A 111 7.13 12.08 7.68
C VAL A 111 5.77 12.63 8.13
N ASN A 112 5.31 12.29 9.33
CA ASN A 112 4.09 12.85 9.92
C ASN A 112 4.37 14.12 10.76
N HIS A 113 5.38 14.89 10.41
CA HIS A 113 5.65 16.16 11.06
C HIS A 113 4.40 17.06 11.08
N PRO A 114 3.98 17.62 12.23
CA PRO A 114 2.75 18.39 12.35
C PRO A 114 2.77 19.68 11.51
N HIS A 115 3.94 20.21 11.23
CA HIS A 115 4.17 21.46 10.48
C HIS A 115 5.04 21.18 9.24
N LYS A 116 4.54 20.35 8.32
CA LYS A 116 5.26 19.95 7.08
C LYS A 116 5.66 21.16 6.22
N GLU A 117 4.86 22.21 6.24
CA GLU A 117 5.10 23.47 5.54
C GLU A 117 6.36 24.22 6.03
N ASN A 118 6.78 23.97 7.26
CA ASN A 118 7.99 24.57 7.87
C ASN A 118 9.24 23.72 7.67
N VAL A 119 9.11 22.51 7.09
CA VAL A 119 10.26 21.63 6.83
C VAL A 119 10.91 22.02 5.52
N GLU A 120 12.14 22.54 5.60
CA GLU A 120 12.93 22.85 4.42
C GLU A 120 13.14 21.58 3.59
N ASN A 121 12.68 21.61 2.34
CA ASN A 121 12.82 20.49 1.42
C ASN A 121 12.26 19.14 1.95
N TYR A 122 11.01 19.12 2.36
CA TYR A 122 10.31 17.91 2.83
C TYR A 122 10.43 16.72 1.84
N LYS A 123 10.48 17.00 0.54
CA LYS A 123 10.70 15.99 -0.51
C LYS A 123 12.04 15.26 -0.34
N GLN A 124 13.10 15.97 0.01
CA GLN A 124 14.42 15.38 0.27
C GLN A 124 14.35 14.33 1.38
N THR A 125 13.63 14.61 2.47
CA THR A 125 13.43 13.65 3.56
C THR A 125 12.78 12.37 3.07
N ALA A 126 11.73 12.48 2.24
CA ALA A 126 11.04 11.32 1.66
C ALA A 126 11.97 10.48 0.75
N GLU A 127 12.72 11.15 -0.12
CA GLU A 127 13.71 10.53 -1.02
C GLU A 127 14.84 9.86 -0.22
N ALA A 128 15.28 10.47 0.87
CA ALA A 128 16.33 9.94 1.72
C ALA A 128 15.88 8.68 2.47
N PHE A 129 14.63 8.60 2.95
CA PHE A 129 14.09 7.36 3.53
C PHE A 129 13.98 6.23 2.51
N GLU A 130 13.61 6.53 1.26
CA GLU A 130 13.61 5.53 0.20
C GLU A 130 15.04 5.01 -0.08
N ALA A 131 16.02 5.93 -0.16
CA ALA A 131 17.42 5.59 -0.33
C ALA A 131 17.97 4.77 0.86
N TYR A 132 17.59 5.12 2.09
CA TYR A 132 17.92 4.38 3.30
C TYR A 132 17.43 2.91 3.21
N GLY A 133 16.18 2.70 2.81
CA GLY A 133 15.64 1.36 2.65
C GLY A 133 16.42 0.53 1.65
N ARG A 134 16.74 1.09 0.49
CA ARG A 134 17.54 0.42 -0.54
C ARG A 134 18.95 0.10 -0.09
N LYS A 135 19.57 0.98 0.71
CA LYS A 135 20.92 0.80 1.25
C LYS A 135 20.97 -0.24 2.38
N LYS A 136 20.01 -0.21 3.28
CA LYS A 136 20.03 -1.00 4.53
C LYS A 136 19.25 -2.30 4.46
N ALA A 137 18.26 -2.44 3.59
CA ALA A 137 17.45 -3.64 3.50
C ALA A 137 18.25 -4.92 3.22
N PRO A 138 19.31 -4.92 2.39
CA PRO A 138 20.16 -6.10 2.22
C PRO A 138 20.81 -6.55 3.53
N ILE A 139 21.23 -5.59 4.37
CA ILE A 139 21.88 -5.86 5.65
C ILE A 139 20.86 -6.37 6.68
N THR A 140 19.74 -5.66 6.81
CA THR A 140 18.67 -6.00 7.77
C THR A 140 18.00 -7.33 7.44
N ALA A 141 17.81 -7.63 6.17
CA ALA A 141 17.19 -8.88 5.74
C ALA A 141 18.01 -10.13 6.11
N GLY A 142 19.33 -10.00 6.24
CA GLY A 142 20.20 -11.09 6.68
C GLY A 142 20.34 -11.23 8.20
N ILE A 143 19.90 -10.25 8.98
CA ILE A 143 20.07 -10.21 10.44
C ILE A 143 18.87 -10.82 11.18
N PHE A 144 17.66 -10.72 10.63
CA PHE A 144 16.47 -11.23 11.29
C PHE A 144 16.40 -12.76 11.20
N PRO A 145 16.33 -13.45 12.35
CA PRO A 145 16.07 -14.89 12.36
C PRO A 145 14.72 -15.21 11.71
N VAL A 146 14.60 -16.39 11.16
CA VAL A 146 13.34 -16.88 10.57
C VAL A 146 12.19 -16.73 11.56
N GLY A 147 11.10 -16.10 11.12
CA GLY A 147 9.92 -15.86 11.94
C GLY A 147 9.97 -14.62 12.85
N THR A 148 11.05 -13.83 12.79
CA THR A 148 11.21 -12.60 13.57
C THR A 148 11.34 -11.36 12.69
N GLY A 149 10.66 -11.33 11.55
CA GLY A 149 10.65 -10.16 10.66
C GLY A 149 10.21 -8.86 11.36
N PRO A 150 10.60 -7.70 10.83
CA PRO A 150 10.28 -6.40 11.43
C PRO A 150 8.78 -6.10 11.48
N MET A 151 8.01 -6.72 10.62
CA MET A 151 6.55 -6.58 10.54
C MET A 151 5.90 -7.96 10.47
N ARG A 152 4.65 -8.05 10.90
CA ARG A 152 3.77 -9.21 10.65
C ARG A 152 2.49 -8.74 9.97
N VAL A 153 2.02 -9.53 9.01
CA VAL A 153 0.73 -9.34 8.35
C VAL A 153 -0.35 -9.97 9.21
N ILE A 154 -1.40 -9.22 9.44
CA ILE A 154 -2.55 -9.63 10.23
C ILE A 154 -3.70 -9.95 9.26
N PRO A 155 -4.33 -11.12 9.36
CA PRO A 155 -5.49 -11.45 8.55
C PRO A 155 -6.70 -10.60 8.94
N ILE A 156 -7.64 -10.46 8.02
CA ILE A 156 -8.99 -9.97 8.33
C ILE A 156 -9.63 -10.97 9.28
N GLU A 157 -9.97 -10.53 10.49
CA GLU A 157 -10.37 -11.39 11.58
C GLU A 157 -11.62 -12.23 11.25
N THR A 158 -12.58 -11.62 10.54
CA THR A 158 -13.80 -12.30 10.08
C THR A 158 -13.56 -13.38 9.02
N SER A 159 -12.37 -13.43 8.41
CA SER A 159 -11.99 -14.44 7.42
C SER A 159 -11.25 -15.64 8.01
N ILE A 160 -10.89 -15.59 9.30
CA ILE A 160 -10.20 -16.69 9.99
C ILE A 160 -11.16 -17.87 10.13
N GLN A 161 -10.72 -19.04 9.68
CA GLN A 161 -11.48 -20.29 9.79
C GLN A 161 -10.72 -21.31 10.66
N GLY A 162 -11.44 -21.99 11.53
CA GLY A 162 -10.92 -23.05 12.40
C GLY A 162 -10.51 -22.56 13.79
N GLU A 163 -10.33 -23.53 14.71
CA GLU A 163 -9.85 -23.24 16.07
C GLU A 163 -8.35 -22.96 16.04
N THR A 164 -7.94 -21.70 16.21
CA THR A 164 -6.53 -21.31 16.29
C THR A 164 -6.19 -20.87 17.70
N ARG A 165 -5.75 -21.78 18.55
CA ARG A 165 -5.22 -21.45 19.88
C ARG A 165 -3.86 -20.71 19.84
N ARG A 166 -3.22 -20.61 18.67
CA ARG A 166 -1.83 -20.10 18.51
C ARG A 166 -1.72 -18.70 17.95
N ALA A 167 -2.80 -18.09 17.52
CA ALA A 167 -2.72 -16.90 16.69
C ALA A 167 -3.36 -15.63 17.28
N SER A 168 -3.69 -15.61 18.58
CA SER A 168 -4.29 -14.42 19.20
C SER A 168 -3.44 -13.17 19.07
N TYR A 169 -2.13 -13.30 18.91
CA TYR A 169 -1.24 -12.17 18.64
C TYR A 169 -1.29 -11.66 17.17
N GLU A 170 -2.03 -12.33 16.30
CA GLU A 170 -2.37 -11.86 14.94
C GLU A 170 -3.86 -11.48 14.84
N GLU A 171 -4.54 -11.22 15.95
CA GLU A 171 -5.90 -10.71 15.98
C GLU A 171 -5.89 -9.22 16.35
N VAL A 172 -6.46 -8.37 15.48
CA VAL A 172 -6.52 -6.92 15.69
C VAL A 172 -7.29 -6.59 16.96
N SER A 173 -8.40 -7.26 17.19
CA SER A 173 -9.28 -7.06 18.35
C SER A 173 -8.56 -7.21 19.68
N LYS A 174 -7.61 -8.14 19.77
CA LYS A 174 -6.78 -8.32 20.98
C LYS A 174 -6.09 -7.02 21.37
N TYR A 175 -5.38 -6.40 20.44
CA TYR A 175 -4.60 -5.18 20.71
C TYR A 175 -5.48 -3.97 20.98
N LEU A 176 -6.63 -3.88 20.31
CA LEU A 176 -7.60 -2.83 20.58
C LEU A 176 -8.28 -3.01 21.95
N ASN A 177 -8.46 -4.24 22.42
CA ASN A 177 -9.04 -4.51 23.74
C ASN A 177 -8.05 -4.37 24.90
N GLU A 178 -6.77 -4.65 24.66
CA GLU A 178 -5.71 -4.56 25.69
C GLU A 178 -5.20 -3.14 25.91
N ASN A 179 -5.45 -2.19 25.00
CA ASN A 179 -5.00 -0.81 25.10
C ASN A 179 -6.15 0.12 25.53
N THR A 180 -5.78 1.24 26.12
CA THR A 180 -6.71 2.28 26.61
C THR A 180 -6.54 3.62 25.92
N VAL A 181 -5.38 3.87 25.32
CA VAL A 181 -5.06 5.13 24.61
C VAL A 181 -4.79 4.82 23.15
N PHE A 182 -5.49 5.53 22.28
CA PHE A 182 -5.42 5.37 20.84
C PHE A 182 -5.25 6.72 20.15
N SER A 183 -4.44 6.74 19.12
CA SER A 183 -4.41 7.85 18.17
C SER A 183 -4.45 7.34 16.74
N VAL A 184 -4.79 8.22 15.82
CA VAL A 184 -4.73 7.93 14.40
C VAL A 184 -4.02 9.05 13.66
N SER A 185 -3.28 8.69 12.64
CA SER A 185 -2.59 9.60 11.74
C SER A 185 -2.66 9.12 10.30
N ASP A 186 -2.23 9.98 9.38
CA ASP A 186 -2.08 9.61 7.99
C ASP A 186 -1.01 8.51 7.86
N CYS A 187 -1.18 7.67 6.82
CA CYS A 187 -0.21 6.63 6.50
C CYS A 187 1.11 7.25 6.04
N SER A 188 2.17 7.18 6.85
CA SER A 188 3.50 7.74 6.58
C SER A 188 4.09 7.24 5.26
N CYS A 189 3.92 5.95 4.95
CA CYS A 189 4.43 5.37 3.70
C CYS A 189 3.78 5.99 2.45
N ARG A 190 2.46 6.24 2.47
CA ARG A 190 1.76 6.90 1.35
C ARG A 190 2.09 8.37 1.28
N THR A 191 2.15 9.04 2.43
CA THR A 191 2.55 10.45 2.52
C THR A 191 3.95 10.68 1.96
N SER A 192 4.91 9.81 2.32
CA SER A 192 6.28 9.86 1.77
C SER A 192 6.32 9.66 0.26
N ARG A 193 5.58 8.67 -0.26
CA ARG A 193 5.51 8.41 -1.71
C ARG A 193 4.85 9.55 -2.48
N GLU A 194 3.82 10.14 -1.91
CA GLU A 194 3.13 11.30 -2.50
C GLU A 194 4.05 12.53 -2.56
N ALA A 195 4.84 12.78 -1.51
CA ALA A 195 5.85 13.87 -1.50
C ALA A 195 6.90 13.71 -2.61
N MET A 196 7.19 12.47 -3.03
CA MET A 196 8.08 12.19 -4.17
C MET A 196 7.38 12.26 -5.53
N GLY A 197 6.07 12.51 -5.58
CA GLY A 197 5.27 12.46 -6.81
C GLY A 197 4.93 11.03 -7.28
N GLU A 198 5.04 10.04 -6.41
CA GLU A 198 4.82 8.62 -6.69
C GLU A 198 3.66 8.05 -5.88
N GLY A 199 2.66 8.86 -5.59
CA GLY A 199 1.45 8.45 -4.87
C GLY A 199 0.68 7.35 -5.60
N CYS A 200 0.02 6.46 -4.84
CA CYS A 200 -0.70 5.31 -5.39
C CYS A 200 -2.22 5.49 -5.41
N GLY A 201 -2.74 6.58 -4.88
CA GLY A 201 -4.18 6.86 -4.84
C GLY A 201 -4.99 6.02 -3.84
N HIS A 202 -4.37 5.15 -3.04
CA HIS A 202 -5.07 4.48 -1.94
C HIS A 202 -5.31 5.43 -0.79
N LEU A 203 -6.40 5.20 -0.05
CA LEU A 203 -6.77 5.95 1.14
C LEU A 203 -5.59 6.06 2.12
N LYS A 204 -5.18 7.27 2.47
CA LYS A 204 -4.05 7.53 3.38
C LYS A 204 -4.50 8.16 4.70
N GLU A 205 -5.57 8.94 4.66
CA GLU A 205 -6.10 9.69 5.78
C GLU A 205 -6.60 8.73 6.87
N ASP A 206 -6.13 8.93 8.09
CA ASP A 206 -6.51 8.12 9.25
C ASP A 206 -6.28 6.61 9.06
N MET A 207 -5.15 6.22 8.46
CA MET A 207 -4.85 4.81 8.19
C MET A 207 -3.72 4.23 9.04
N CYS A 208 -3.14 4.99 9.95
CA CYS A 208 -2.13 4.51 10.87
C CYS A 208 -2.62 4.72 12.31
N ILE A 209 -2.90 3.62 13.02
CA ILE A 209 -3.38 3.64 14.40
C ILE A 209 -2.18 3.41 15.33
N GLN A 210 -1.99 4.29 16.30
CA GLN A 210 -0.98 4.14 17.35
C GLN A 210 -1.67 3.69 18.65
N LEU A 211 -0.95 2.93 19.48
CA LEU A 211 -1.43 2.31 20.71
C LEU A 211 -0.58 2.74 21.91
N GLY A 212 -1.22 2.94 23.05
CA GLY A 212 -0.55 3.23 24.32
C GLY A 212 0.40 4.44 24.26
N HIS A 213 1.64 4.26 24.70
CA HIS A 213 2.64 5.34 24.74
C HIS A 213 2.93 5.97 23.36
N ALA A 214 2.83 5.19 22.29
CA ALA A 214 2.98 5.76 20.94
C ALA A 214 1.79 6.66 20.59
N ALA A 215 0.58 6.29 21.01
CA ALA A 215 -0.59 7.15 20.84
C ALA A 215 -0.45 8.46 21.61
N GLU A 216 0.00 8.42 22.85
CA GLU A 216 0.27 9.59 23.67
C GLU A 216 1.29 10.53 23.00
N TYR A 217 2.38 9.97 22.51
CA TYR A 217 3.39 10.74 21.76
C TYR A 217 2.80 11.44 20.55
N TYR A 218 2.00 10.72 19.73
CA TYR A 218 1.39 11.30 18.53
C TYR A 218 0.40 12.41 18.86
N ILE A 219 -0.41 12.24 19.89
CA ILE A 219 -1.36 13.26 20.36
C ILE A 219 -0.60 14.49 20.88
N ARG A 220 0.36 14.31 21.77
CA ARG A 220 1.13 15.38 22.40
C ARG A 220 1.92 16.21 21.39
N THR A 221 2.45 15.58 20.36
CA THR A 221 3.25 16.24 19.32
C THR A 221 2.44 16.70 18.11
N GLY A 222 1.12 16.53 18.10
CA GLY A 222 0.24 17.01 17.03
C GLY A 222 0.34 16.20 15.71
N ARG A 223 0.94 15.00 15.71
CA ARG A 223 1.08 14.13 14.54
C ARG A 223 -0.16 13.34 14.23
N GLY A 224 -0.97 13.11 15.23
CA GLY A 224 -2.21 12.36 15.14
C GLY A 224 -3.25 12.93 16.11
N ARG A 225 -4.48 12.53 15.92
CA ARG A 225 -5.58 12.87 16.81
C ARG A 225 -5.95 11.69 17.71
N ALA A 226 -6.43 11.99 18.91
CA ALA A 226 -7.00 10.98 19.80
C ALA A 226 -8.27 10.38 19.17
N ILE A 227 -8.45 9.09 19.35
CA ILE A 227 -9.65 8.35 18.92
C ILE A 227 -10.13 7.42 20.03
N THR A 228 -11.40 6.99 19.94
CA THR A 228 -11.94 5.95 20.81
C THR A 228 -11.60 4.57 20.28
N ARG A 229 -11.84 3.54 21.10
CA ARG A 229 -11.69 2.14 20.69
C ARG A 229 -12.68 1.79 19.57
N GLU A 230 -13.89 2.25 19.67
CA GLU A 230 -14.96 2.05 18.68
C GLU A 230 -14.56 2.66 17.34
N GLU A 231 -14.05 3.89 17.35
CA GLU A 231 -13.55 4.55 16.14
C GLU A 231 -12.36 3.78 15.53
N ALA A 232 -11.48 3.20 16.36
CA ALA A 232 -10.39 2.37 15.86
C ALA A 232 -10.92 1.14 15.11
N PHE A 233 -11.97 0.47 15.59
CA PHE A 233 -12.62 -0.62 14.86
C PHE A 233 -13.27 -0.15 13.56
N GLU A 234 -13.88 1.03 13.53
CA GLU A 234 -14.44 1.61 12.30
C GLU A 234 -13.35 1.89 11.26
N ILE A 235 -12.19 2.39 11.69
CA ILE A 235 -11.03 2.61 10.80
C ILE A 235 -10.52 1.29 10.23
N ILE A 236 -10.42 0.23 11.04
CA ILE A 236 -10.04 -1.10 10.59
C ILE A 236 -11.02 -1.60 9.52
N LYS A 237 -12.32 -1.52 9.78
CA LYS A 237 -13.36 -1.91 8.82
C LYS A 237 -13.28 -1.10 7.52
N ARG A 238 -13.10 0.22 7.62
CA ARG A 238 -12.91 1.09 6.45
C ARG A 238 -11.67 0.69 5.64
N ALA A 239 -10.59 0.30 6.30
CA ALA A 239 -9.39 -0.18 5.64
C ALA A 239 -9.64 -1.50 4.88
N GLU A 240 -10.35 -2.45 5.50
CA GLU A 240 -10.74 -3.72 4.88
C GLU A 240 -11.62 -3.51 3.64
N GLU A 241 -12.61 -2.63 3.73
CA GLU A 241 -13.49 -2.28 2.60
C GLU A 241 -12.73 -1.63 1.43
N ASN A 242 -11.60 -0.98 1.71
CA ASN A 242 -10.70 -0.41 0.71
C ASN A 242 -9.58 -1.37 0.25
N GLY A 243 -9.63 -2.64 0.63
CA GLY A 243 -8.67 -3.65 0.23
C GLY A 243 -7.26 -3.45 0.81
N LEU A 244 -7.16 -2.78 1.95
CA LEU A 244 -5.90 -2.58 2.65
C LEU A 244 -5.59 -3.78 3.56
N MET A 245 -4.32 -4.04 3.73
CA MET A 245 -3.80 -5.16 4.50
C MET A 245 -3.32 -4.67 5.87
N HIS A 246 -3.72 -5.34 6.94
CA HIS A 246 -3.24 -5.01 8.28
C HIS A 246 -1.82 -5.51 8.49
N GLN A 247 -0.98 -4.69 9.07
CA GLN A 247 0.37 -5.03 9.50
C GLN A 247 0.67 -4.43 10.87
N MET A 248 1.48 -5.13 11.64
CA MET A 248 1.95 -4.67 12.95
C MET A 248 3.47 -4.75 13.05
N PRO A 249 4.15 -3.73 13.58
CA PRO A 249 5.58 -3.81 13.87
C PRO A 249 5.86 -4.80 15.00
N ASN A 250 6.99 -5.50 14.91
CA ASN A 250 7.52 -6.41 15.92
C ASN A 250 8.63 -5.78 16.77
N ALA A 251 8.78 -4.46 16.68
CA ALA A 251 9.89 -3.74 17.31
C ALA A 251 9.91 -3.86 18.85
N ASP A 252 8.74 -4.07 19.45
CA ASP A 252 8.60 -4.18 20.92
C ASP A 252 8.66 -5.63 21.44
N GLY A 253 8.98 -6.57 20.56
CA GLY A 253 9.10 -7.99 20.88
C GLY A 253 7.89 -8.83 20.47
N PRO A 254 7.99 -10.16 20.65
CA PRO A 254 6.93 -11.09 20.25
C PRO A 254 5.59 -10.79 20.93
N GLY A 255 4.54 -10.70 20.13
CA GLY A 255 3.18 -10.47 20.62
C GLY A 255 2.90 -9.07 21.14
N LYS A 256 3.84 -8.14 20.98
CA LYS A 256 3.66 -6.73 21.33
C LYS A 256 3.64 -5.87 20.06
N THR A 257 2.98 -4.74 20.15
CA THR A 257 3.00 -3.71 19.09
C THR A 257 2.54 -2.37 19.65
N HIS A 258 3.07 -1.31 19.11
CA HIS A 258 2.65 0.06 19.40
C HIS A 258 1.86 0.70 18.26
N ALA A 259 1.62 -0.03 17.16
CA ALA A 259 0.87 0.48 16.02
C ALA A 259 0.18 -0.62 15.23
N ILE A 260 -0.92 -0.26 14.59
CA ILE A 260 -1.62 -1.06 13.58
C ILE A 260 -1.61 -0.24 12.29
N CYS A 261 -0.96 -0.79 11.26
CA CYS A 261 -0.85 -0.18 9.94
C CYS A 261 -1.88 -0.78 8.99
N ASN A 262 -2.54 0.05 8.18
CA ASN A 262 -3.44 -0.36 7.11
C ASN A 262 -2.75 -0.13 5.77
N CYS A 263 -2.15 -1.18 5.22
CA CYS A 263 -1.14 -1.10 4.17
C CYS A 263 -1.66 -1.47 2.79
N CYS A 264 -1.14 -0.81 1.77
CA CYS A 264 -1.25 -1.26 0.37
C CYS A 264 0.06 -1.88 -0.11
N GLY A 265 0.02 -2.68 -1.17
CA GLY A 265 1.24 -3.25 -1.76
C GLY A 265 2.09 -2.25 -2.56
N CYS A 266 1.51 -1.09 -2.93
CA CYS A 266 2.15 -0.12 -3.81
C CYS A 266 3.05 0.88 -3.09
N SER A 267 2.67 1.34 -1.89
CA SER A 267 3.40 2.38 -1.16
C SER A 267 4.01 1.90 0.15
N CYS A 268 3.48 0.82 0.75
CA CYS A 268 3.99 0.32 2.03
C CYS A 268 5.49 0.01 1.96
N TYR A 269 6.26 0.66 2.82
CA TYR A 269 7.70 0.51 2.87
C TYR A 269 8.12 -0.95 3.14
N ALA A 270 7.57 -1.58 4.18
CA ALA A 270 7.89 -2.95 4.56
C ALA A 270 7.55 -3.97 3.45
N THR A 271 6.34 -3.87 2.88
CA THR A 271 5.90 -4.79 1.81
C THR A 271 6.72 -4.63 0.53
N ARG A 272 7.08 -3.40 0.16
CA ARG A 272 7.90 -3.14 -1.03
C ARG A 272 9.32 -3.66 -0.85
N ILE A 273 9.93 -3.40 0.30
CA ILE A 273 11.28 -3.89 0.60
C ILE A 273 11.29 -5.43 0.65
N ALA A 274 10.31 -6.05 1.30
CA ALA A 274 10.17 -7.51 1.30
C ALA A 274 10.07 -8.08 -0.12
N GLY A 275 9.26 -7.47 -0.98
CA GLY A 275 9.13 -7.87 -2.39
C GLY A 275 10.41 -7.63 -3.20
N MET A 276 11.07 -6.49 -3.01
CA MET A 276 12.30 -6.11 -3.71
C MET A 276 13.45 -7.10 -3.45
N PHE A 277 13.57 -7.58 -2.23
CA PHE A 277 14.62 -8.52 -1.83
C PHE A 277 14.15 -9.97 -1.76
N LEU A 278 12.92 -10.28 -2.21
CA LEU A 278 12.30 -11.61 -2.15
C LEU A 278 12.30 -12.22 -0.74
N ASN A 279 12.30 -11.38 0.29
CA ASN A 279 12.30 -11.80 1.68
C ASN A 279 10.91 -11.61 2.32
N ASN A 280 10.04 -12.60 2.15
CA ASN A 280 8.70 -12.58 2.69
C ASN A 280 8.66 -12.68 4.23
N ASP A 281 9.74 -13.12 4.89
CA ASP A 281 9.82 -13.15 6.34
C ASP A 281 9.80 -11.75 6.97
N MET A 282 10.14 -10.71 6.22
CA MET A 282 10.01 -9.32 6.68
C MET A 282 8.56 -8.93 6.98
N VAL A 283 7.58 -9.60 6.38
CA VAL A 283 6.14 -9.31 6.49
C VAL A 283 5.32 -10.60 6.65
N ARG A 284 5.81 -11.53 7.45
CA ARG A 284 5.24 -12.86 7.62
C ARG A 284 3.89 -12.84 8.34
N SER A 285 3.02 -13.81 8.00
CA SER A 285 1.87 -14.23 8.80
C SER A 285 1.93 -15.73 9.07
N ASN A 286 1.34 -16.18 10.17
CA ASN A 286 1.14 -17.60 10.47
C ASN A 286 -0.10 -18.17 9.76
N TYR A 287 -0.92 -17.31 9.16
CA TYR A 287 -2.09 -17.71 8.40
C TYR A 287 -1.75 -17.96 6.93
N VAL A 288 -2.45 -18.89 6.34
CA VAL A 288 -2.33 -19.25 4.93
C VAL A 288 -3.67 -18.99 4.22
N SER A 289 -3.64 -18.19 3.16
CA SER A 289 -4.81 -17.95 2.32
C SER A 289 -5.25 -19.25 1.64
N ARG A 290 -6.55 -19.55 1.74
CA ARG A 290 -7.18 -20.66 1.01
C ARG A 290 -8.34 -20.13 0.20
N VAL A 291 -8.46 -20.66 -1.00
CA VAL A 291 -9.58 -20.34 -1.91
C VAL A 291 -10.71 -21.33 -1.65
N ASP A 292 -11.90 -20.82 -1.35
CA ASP A 292 -13.12 -21.61 -1.31
C ASP A 292 -13.50 -21.95 -2.75
N LYS A 293 -13.36 -23.22 -3.11
CA LYS A 293 -13.58 -23.71 -4.49
C LYS A 293 -15.02 -23.58 -4.96
N ASP A 294 -15.97 -23.61 -4.02
CA ASP A 294 -17.39 -23.54 -4.34
C ASP A 294 -17.83 -22.10 -4.63
N LYS A 295 -17.16 -21.13 -4.01
CA LYS A 295 -17.37 -19.70 -4.21
C LYS A 295 -16.48 -19.11 -5.32
N CYS A 296 -15.35 -19.73 -5.61
CA CYS A 296 -14.38 -19.24 -6.57
C CYS A 296 -14.90 -19.32 -8.00
N VAL A 297 -14.93 -18.18 -8.69
CA VAL A 297 -15.31 -18.09 -10.11
C VAL A 297 -14.11 -18.05 -11.07
N GLY A 298 -12.89 -18.20 -10.55
CA GLY A 298 -11.67 -18.24 -11.37
C GLY A 298 -11.31 -16.92 -12.06
N CYS A 299 -11.81 -15.78 -11.56
CA CYS A 299 -11.58 -14.46 -12.20
C CYS A 299 -10.13 -13.98 -12.17
N GLY A 300 -9.32 -14.44 -11.19
CA GLY A 300 -7.94 -14.04 -11.03
C GLY A 300 -7.72 -12.71 -10.32
N GLU A 301 -8.77 -12.01 -9.90
CA GLU A 301 -8.67 -10.72 -9.19
C GLU A 301 -7.78 -10.81 -7.94
N CYS A 302 -7.98 -11.85 -7.12
CA CYS A 302 -7.19 -12.07 -5.91
C CYS A 302 -5.68 -12.25 -6.20
N VAL A 303 -5.33 -12.80 -7.37
CA VAL A 303 -3.92 -12.95 -7.78
C VAL A 303 -3.34 -11.62 -8.21
N GLN A 304 -4.11 -10.80 -8.93
CA GLN A 304 -3.67 -9.49 -9.41
C GLN A 304 -3.54 -8.47 -8.29
N ILE A 305 -4.47 -8.50 -7.32
CA ILE A 305 -4.52 -7.53 -6.24
C ILE A 305 -3.57 -7.88 -5.08
N CYS A 306 -3.13 -9.15 -4.96
CA CYS A 306 -2.31 -9.58 -3.84
C CYS A 306 -0.96 -8.86 -3.80
N PRO A 307 -0.66 -8.06 -2.76
CA PRO A 307 0.54 -7.25 -2.69
C PRO A 307 1.83 -8.08 -2.54
N VAL A 308 1.71 -9.33 -2.10
CA VAL A 308 2.85 -10.23 -1.80
C VAL A 308 2.85 -11.50 -2.65
N ASN A 309 2.03 -11.57 -3.70
CA ASN A 309 1.91 -12.73 -4.60
C ASN A 309 1.63 -14.05 -3.85
N ALA A 310 0.86 -14.01 -2.76
CA ALA A 310 0.51 -15.18 -1.95
C ALA A 310 -0.42 -16.16 -2.70
N LEU A 311 -1.17 -15.68 -3.67
CA LEU A 311 -2.10 -16.44 -4.49
C LEU A 311 -1.60 -16.56 -5.92
N LYS A 312 -1.80 -17.70 -6.54
CA LYS A 312 -1.43 -17.96 -7.95
C LYS A 312 -2.56 -18.68 -8.64
N LEU A 313 -2.76 -18.38 -9.94
CA LEU A 313 -3.63 -19.17 -10.80
C LEU A 313 -2.96 -20.53 -11.09
N GLY A 314 -3.72 -21.60 -10.93
CA GLY A 314 -3.25 -22.94 -11.27
C GLY A 314 -3.25 -23.13 -12.79
N GLN A 315 -2.12 -23.59 -13.33
CA GLN A 315 -1.97 -23.91 -14.78
C GLN A 315 -2.15 -25.40 -15.08
N LYS A 316 -2.53 -26.21 -14.10
CA LYS A 316 -2.57 -27.68 -14.26
C LYS A 316 -3.53 -28.20 -15.33
N LEU A 317 -4.54 -27.41 -15.71
CA LEU A 317 -5.59 -27.84 -16.65
C LEU A 317 -5.21 -27.74 -18.14
N CYS A 318 -4.18 -26.95 -18.48
CA CYS A 318 -3.82 -26.67 -19.88
C CYS A 318 -2.45 -27.23 -20.31
N ALA A 319 -1.69 -27.85 -19.42
CA ALA A 319 -0.37 -28.37 -19.76
C ALA A 319 -0.48 -29.83 -20.26
N LYS A 320 -0.05 -30.08 -21.50
CA LYS A 320 0.15 -31.44 -22.03
C LYS A 320 1.24 -32.23 -21.31
N THR A 321 2.13 -31.56 -20.59
CA THR A 321 3.14 -32.13 -19.72
C THR A 321 2.86 -31.74 -18.27
N PRO A 322 3.09 -32.65 -17.29
CA PRO A 322 2.95 -32.32 -15.89
C PRO A 322 3.82 -31.11 -15.56
N ILE A 323 3.23 -30.06 -15.01
CA ILE A 323 3.99 -28.96 -14.44
C ILE A 323 4.67 -29.53 -13.20
N VAL A 324 5.98 -29.74 -13.29
CA VAL A 324 6.80 -30.02 -12.12
C VAL A 324 6.74 -28.75 -11.27
N GLU A 325 6.03 -28.82 -10.14
CA GLU A 325 6.11 -27.75 -9.15
C GLU A 325 7.58 -27.60 -8.81
N LYS A 326 8.19 -26.49 -9.23
CA LYS A 326 9.49 -26.11 -8.70
C LYS A 326 9.27 -26.04 -7.19
N LYS A 327 9.96 -26.90 -6.42
CA LYS A 327 9.97 -26.79 -4.97
C LYS A 327 10.25 -25.31 -4.68
N ARG A 328 9.34 -24.67 -3.97
CA ARG A 328 9.57 -23.33 -3.47
C ARG A 328 10.87 -23.43 -2.69
N VAL A 329 11.90 -22.74 -3.16
CA VAL A 329 13.10 -22.57 -2.36
C VAL A 329 12.61 -21.91 -1.07
N ASP A 330 12.82 -22.57 0.06
CA ASP A 330 12.47 -21.98 1.33
C ASP A 330 13.50 -20.88 1.62
N PHE A 331 13.14 -19.67 1.19
CA PHE A 331 13.98 -18.47 1.41
C PHE A 331 14.18 -18.16 2.89
N ALA A 332 13.38 -18.76 3.76
CA ALA A 332 13.50 -18.58 5.20
C ALA A 332 14.86 -18.97 5.77
N HIS A 333 15.60 -19.84 5.09
CA HIS A 333 16.92 -20.30 5.49
C HIS A 333 18.06 -19.77 4.61
N ASN A 334 17.74 -18.99 3.57
CA ASN A 334 18.75 -18.44 2.68
C ASN A 334 19.11 -17.02 3.14
N THR A 335 20.27 -16.91 3.80
CA THR A 335 20.84 -15.62 4.25
C THR A 335 21.81 -15.03 3.23
N GLU A 336 22.03 -15.69 2.10
CA GLU A 336 22.88 -15.17 1.03
C GLU A 336 22.14 -14.12 0.20
N TRP A 337 22.75 -12.96 0.03
CA TRP A 337 22.23 -11.84 -0.73
C TRP A 337 23.17 -11.50 -1.88
N GLY A 338 22.61 -11.39 -3.08
CA GLY A 338 23.31 -10.99 -4.28
C GLY A 338 22.38 -10.32 -5.26
N SER A 339 22.93 -9.76 -6.34
CA SER A 339 22.15 -9.14 -7.41
C SER A 339 21.16 -10.10 -8.06
N ASP A 340 21.44 -11.39 -8.06
CA ASP A 340 20.57 -12.46 -8.52
C ASP A 340 19.37 -12.72 -7.62
N LYS A 341 19.38 -12.19 -6.39
CA LYS A 341 18.27 -12.26 -5.42
C LYS A 341 17.29 -11.09 -5.57
N TRP A 342 17.61 -10.09 -6.36
CA TRP A 342 16.71 -8.97 -6.60
C TRP A 342 15.51 -9.40 -7.43
N ASN A 343 14.34 -8.97 -6.99
CA ASN A 343 13.15 -9.05 -7.83
C ASN A 343 13.12 -7.85 -8.78
N VAL A 344 13.74 -7.99 -9.95
CA VAL A 344 13.77 -6.95 -10.99
C VAL A 344 12.37 -6.60 -11.52
N ASP A 345 11.41 -7.52 -11.34
CA ASP A 345 10.02 -7.33 -11.72
C ASP A 345 9.16 -6.80 -10.57
N HIS A 346 9.76 -6.43 -9.44
CA HIS A 346 9.00 -5.83 -8.35
C HIS A 346 8.35 -4.53 -8.82
N ARG A 347 7.03 -4.49 -8.74
CA ARG A 347 6.23 -3.41 -9.29
C ARG A 347 5.52 -2.65 -8.20
N ILE A 348 5.81 -1.38 -8.12
CA ILE A 348 5.10 -0.42 -7.28
C ILE A 348 3.71 -0.14 -7.89
N ASN A 349 3.61 -0.20 -9.23
CA ASN A 349 2.38 0.03 -9.97
C ASN A 349 1.80 -1.28 -10.51
N LYS A 350 0.65 -1.70 -10.00
CA LYS A 350 -0.05 -2.95 -10.40
C LYS A 350 -0.47 -3.01 -11.88
N LYS A 351 -0.52 -1.87 -12.59
CA LYS A 351 -0.86 -1.82 -14.02
C LYS A 351 0.17 -2.49 -14.92
N ASN A 352 1.35 -2.80 -14.41
CA ASN A 352 2.43 -3.45 -15.12
C ASN A 352 2.61 -4.91 -14.74
N VAL A 353 1.56 -5.66 -14.45
CA VAL A 353 1.65 -7.09 -14.15
C VAL A 353 2.08 -7.85 -15.40
N VAL A 354 3.15 -8.64 -15.30
CA VAL A 354 3.46 -9.64 -16.33
C VAL A 354 2.45 -10.76 -16.20
N ASP A 355 1.75 -11.06 -17.31
CA ASP A 355 0.82 -12.17 -17.40
C ASP A 355 1.56 -13.50 -17.28
N THR A 356 1.73 -13.99 -16.07
CA THR A 356 2.20 -15.34 -15.83
C THR A 356 1.01 -16.19 -15.40
N GLY A 357 0.53 -17.03 -16.29
CA GLY A 357 -0.48 -18.03 -15.98
C GLY A 357 -1.94 -17.57 -16.03
N THR A 358 -2.25 -16.51 -16.74
CA THR A 358 -3.64 -16.13 -17.07
C THR A 358 -4.20 -17.00 -18.21
N SER A 359 -5.53 -17.11 -18.27
CA SER A 359 -6.19 -17.81 -19.37
C SER A 359 -5.89 -17.11 -20.71
N PRO A 360 -5.76 -17.87 -21.84
CA PRO A 360 -5.52 -17.28 -23.15
C PRO A 360 -6.55 -16.22 -23.55
N CYS A 361 -7.82 -16.41 -23.19
CA CYS A 361 -8.89 -15.45 -23.47
C CYS A 361 -8.70 -14.12 -22.74
N LYS A 362 -8.20 -14.12 -21.50
CA LYS A 362 -7.86 -12.90 -20.77
C LYS A 362 -6.63 -12.23 -21.37
N THR A 363 -5.58 -13.00 -21.65
CA THR A 363 -4.31 -12.49 -22.22
C THR A 363 -4.51 -11.83 -23.59
N GLN A 364 -5.37 -12.41 -24.46
CA GLN A 364 -5.65 -11.85 -25.77
C GLN A 364 -6.67 -10.69 -25.77
N CYS A 365 -7.36 -10.47 -24.65
CA CYS A 365 -8.23 -9.31 -24.51
C CYS A 365 -7.40 -8.04 -24.32
N PRO A 366 -7.51 -7.00 -25.19
CA PRO A 366 -6.75 -5.76 -25.01
C PRO A 366 -7.04 -5.01 -23.70
N ALA A 367 -8.24 -5.21 -23.15
CA ALA A 367 -8.65 -4.66 -21.86
C ALA A 367 -8.38 -5.62 -20.69
N HIS A 368 -7.81 -6.79 -20.93
CA HIS A 368 -7.52 -7.81 -19.91
C HIS A 368 -8.70 -8.17 -19.00
N ILE A 369 -9.92 -8.17 -19.54
CA ILE A 369 -11.15 -8.48 -18.79
C ILE A 369 -11.06 -9.91 -18.23
N SER A 370 -11.55 -10.12 -17.02
CA SER A 370 -11.59 -11.42 -16.35
C SER A 370 -12.65 -12.35 -16.98
N VAL A 371 -12.36 -12.82 -18.21
CA VAL A 371 -13.30 -13.59 -19.05
C VAL A 371 -13.86 -14.80 -18.34
N GLN A 372 -13.01 -15.64 -17.76
CA GLN A 372 -13.45 -16.83 -17.04
C GLN A 372 -14.41 -16.50 -15.90
N GLY A 373 -14.13 -15.40 -15.17
CA GLY A 373 -14.95 -14.96 -14.05
C GLY A 373 -16.37 -14.58 -14.47
N TYR A 374 -16.54 -13.68 -15.46
CA TYR A 374 -17.88 -13.25 -15.83
C TYR A 374 -18.67 -14.36 -16.58
N VAL A 375 -17.99 -15.23 -17.31
CA VAL A 375 -18.65 -16.40 -17.94
C VAL A 375 -19.17 -17.34 -16.85
N LYS A 376 -18.39 -17.60 -15.80
CA LYS A 376 -18.81 -18.44 -14.67
C LYS A 376 -19.97 -17.80 -13.90
N LEU A 377 -19.89 -16.51 -13.62
CA LEU A 377 -20.98 -15.77 -12.97
C LEU A 377 -22.27 -15.80 -13.80
N ALA A 378 -22.15 -15.61 -15.12
CA ALA A 378 -23.30 -15.69 -16.02
C ALA A 378 -23.93 -17.09 -16.01
N SER A 379 -23.14 -18.16 -15.98
CA SER A 379 -23.65 -19.53 -15.89
C SER A 379 -24.42 -19.83 -14.60
N GLN A 380 -24.20 -19.00 -13.57
CA GLN A 380 -24.89 -19.06 -12.27
C GLN A 380 -26.09 -18.09 -12.18
N GLY A 381 -26.42 -17.35 -13.25
CA GLY A 381 -27.46 -16.32 -13.24
C GLY A 381 -27.09 -15.03 -12.50
N ARG A 382 -25.83 -14.87 -12.08
CA ARG A 382 -25.31 -13.73 -11.29
C ARG A 382 -24.87 -12.59 -12.23
N TYR A 383 -25.80 -12.08 -13.04
CA TYR A 383 -25.47 -11.13 -14.12
C TYR A 383 -24.97 -9.78 -13.61
N LYS A 384 -25.50 -9.30 -12.48
CA LYS A 384 -25.05 -8.04 -11.87
C LYS A 384 -23.57 -8.11 -11.48
N GLU A 385 -23.17 -9.17 -10.81
CA GLU A 385 -21.78 -9.38 -10.41
C GLU A 385 -20.86 -9.65 -11.61
N ALA A 386 -21.38 -10.31 -12.64
CA ALA A 386 -20.66 -10.46 -13.90
C ALA A 386 -20.40 -9.12 -14.58
N LEU A 387 -21.38 -8.22 -14.58
CA LEU A 387 -21.25 -6.87 -15.12
C LEU A 387 -20.25 -6.02 -14.30
N GLU A 388 -20.31 -6.11 -12.99
CA GLU A 388 -19.36 -5.47 -12.09
C GLU A 388 -17.92 -5.88 -12.42
N LEU A 389 -17.69 -7.18 -12.57
CA LEU A 389 -16.39 -7.72 -12.94
C LEU A 389 -15.91 -7.22 -14.31
N ILE A 390 -16.82 -7.12 -15.31
CA ILE A 390 -16.49 -6.57 -16.61
C ILE A 390 -16.13 -5.08 -16.52
N LYS A 391 -16.90 -4.29 -15.76
CA LYS A 391 -16.72 -2.84 -15.65
C LYS A 391 -15.44 -2.43 -14.91
N ASN A 392 -14.78 -3.34 -14.21
CA ASN A 392 -13.44 -3.09 -13.65
C ASN A 392 -12.42 -2.76 -14.74
N GLU A 393 -12.56 -3.33 -15.95
CA GLU A 393 -11.60 -3.17 -17.05
C GLU A 393 -12.24 -2.65 -18.35
N ASN A 394 -13.56 -2.63 -18.45
CA ASN A 394 -14.27 -2.20 -19.66
C ASN A 394 -15.54 -1.41 -19.28
N PRO A 395 -15.56 -0.08 -19.49
CA PRO A 395 -16.72 0.75 -19.15
C PRO A 395 -17.88 0.61 -20.15
N PHE A 396 -17.64 0.03 -21.34
CA PHE A 396 -18.62 -0.05 -22.45
C PHE A 396 -18.93 -1.48 -22.88
N PRO A 397 -19.36 -2.40 -22.00
CA PRO A 397 -19.56 -3.79 -22.35
C PRO A 397 -20.65 -3.99 -23.43
N ALA A 398 -21.69 -3.17 -23.45
CA ALA A 398 -22.76 -3.23 -24.45
C ALA A 398 -22.27 -2.84 -25.86
N VAL A 399 -21.41 -1.81 -25.95
CA VAL A 399 -20.77 -1.38 -27.19
C VAL A 399 -19.78 -2.43 -27.66
N CYS A 400 -18.87 -2.85 -26.78
CA CYS A 400 -17.86 -3.86 -27.12
C CYS A 400 -18.48 -5.20 -27.53
N GLY A 401 -19.62 -5.61 -26.96
CA GLY A 401 -20.34 -6.82 -27.35
C GLY A 401 -20.91 -6.78 -28.75
N ARG A 402 -20.85 -5.64 -29.43
CA ARG A 402 -21.35 -5.45 -30.83
C ARG A 402 -20.25 -5.27 -31.85
N ILE A 403 -19.11 -4.69 -31.44
CA ILE A 403 -18.05 -4.29 -32.38
C ILE A 403 -16.70 -4.95 -32.11
N CYS A 404 -16.60 -5.78 -31.07
CA CYS A 404 -15.34 -6.43 -30.71
C CYS A 404 -14.85 -7.40 -31.79
N PRO A 405 -13.54 -7.45 -32.09
CA PRO A 405 -12.95 -8.39 -33.03
C PRO A 405 -12.80 -9.81 -32.45
N ARG A 406 -13.25 -10.08 -31.22
CA ARG A 406 -13.35 -11.41 -30.58
C ARG A 406 -12.02 -12.16 -30.45
N LYS A 407 -10.91 -11.48 -30.25
CA LYS A 407 -9.58 -12.10 -30.09
C LYS A 407 -9.53 -13.17 -28.99
N CYS A 408 -10.32 -12.99 -27.93
CA CYS A 408 -10.44 -13.95 -26.84
C CYS A 408 -11.05 -15.29 -27.29
N GLU A 409 -12.01 -15.28 -28.20
CA GLU A 409 -12.61 -16.49 -28.77
C GLU A 409 -11.64 -17.22 -29.69
N SER A 410 -10.90 -16.47 -30.52
CA SER A 410 -9.84 -17.02 -31.36
C SER A 410 -8.72 -17.73 -30.60
N ALA A 411 -8.48 -17.31 -29.33
CA ALA A 411 -7.49 -17.92 -28.47
C ALA A 411 -8.07 -18.90 -27.43
N CYS A 412 -9.37 -19.21 -27.54
CA CYS A 412 -10.02 -20.11 -26.61
C CYS A 412 -9.55 -21.54 -26.81
N THR A 413 -8.92 -22.13 -25.77
CA THR A 413 -8.43 -23.53 -25.84
C THR A 413 -9.53 -24.56 -25.99
N ARG A 414 -10.79 -24.23 -25.73
CA ARG A 414 -11.91 -25.11 -26.04
C ARG A 414 -12.06 -25.31 -27.55
N GLY A 415 -11.71 -24.31 -28.35
CA GLY A 415 -11.69 -24.41 -29.82
C GLY A 415 -10.76 -25.49 -30.38
N ASP A 416 -9.79 -25.97 -29.57
CA ASP A 416 -8.94 -27.12 -29.93
C ASP A 416 -9.66 -28.48 -29.77
N ILE A 417 -10.84 -28.48 -29.12
CA ILE A 417 -11.61 -29.69 -28.81
C ILE A 417 -12.90 -29.74 -29.63
N ASP A 418 -13.69 -28.68 -29.58
CA ASP A 418 -14.95 -28.54 -30.30
C ASP A 418 -15.11 -27.12 -30.88
N GLU A 419 -15.76 -26.19 -30.15
CA GLU A 419 -15.97 -24.82 -30.57
C GLU A 419 -15.57 -23.85 -29.45
N PRO A 420 -15.02 -22.66 -29.77
CA PRO A 420 -14.74 -21.64 -28.79
C PRO A 420 -15.99 -21.25 -28.00
N VAL A 421 -15.84 -20.93 -26.73
CA VAL A 421 -16.93 -20.33 -25.95
C VAL A 421 -17.31 -18.99 -26.58
N ALA A 422 -18.62 -18.75 -26.75
CA ALA A 422 -19.18 -17.50 -27.29
C ALA A 422 -19.03 -16.34 -26.30
N ILE A 423 -17.79 -15.96 -26.02
CA ILE A 423 -17.38 -15.05 -24.95
C ILE A 423 -18.00 -13.67 -25.15
N ASP A 424 -17.99 -13.17 -26.36
CA ASP A 424 -18.47 -11.84 -26.70
C ASP A 424 -20.00 -11.73 -26.62
N GLU A 425 -20.70 -12.78 -27.07
CA GLU A 425 -22.16 -12.84 -26.95
C GLU A 425 -22.63 -12.93 -25.50
N ILE A 426 -21.87 -13.66 -24.64
CA ILE A 426 -22.15 -13.72 -23.20
C ILE A 426 -21.96 -12.33 -22.59
N LYS A 427 -20.89 -11.61 -22.92
CA LYS A 427 -20.64 -10.26 -22.48
C LYS A 427 -21.75 -9.29 -22.93
N LYS A 428 -22.16 -9.38 -24.18
CA LYS A 428 -23.27 -8.61 -24.73
C LYS A 428 -24.57 -8.88 -23.97
N PHE A 429 -24.90 -10.17 -23.76
CA PHE A 429 -26.07 -10.56 -22.99
C PHE A 429 -26.07 -9.96 -21.56
N ILE A 430 -24.95 -10.08 -20.84
CA ILE A 430 -24.81 -9.52 -19.50
C ILE A 430 -25.08 -8.00 -19.50
N ALA A 431 -24.51 -7.28 -20.46
CA ALA A 431 -24.72 -5.85 -20.60
C ALA A 431 -26.18 -5.49 -20.93
N GLU A 432 -26.84 -6.28 -21.78
CA GLU A 432 -28.24 -6.09 -22.15
C GLU A 432 -29.22 -6.34 -20.99
N GLN A 433 -28.87 -7.21 -20.04
CA GLN A 433 -29.67 -7.34 -18.81
C GLN A 433 -29.69 -6.03 -18.02
N ASP A 434 -28.54 -5.35 -17.88
CA ASP A 434 -28.45 -4.06 -17.22
C ASP A 434 -29.20 -2.94 -17.98
N LEU A 435 -29.08 -2.93 -19.32
CA LEU A 435 -29.80 -1.96 -20.17
C LEU A 435 -31.32 -2.06 -20.04
N LYS A 436 -31.85 -3.22 -19.70
CA LYS A 436 -33.31 -3.49 -19.54
C LYS A 436 -33.82 -3.18 -18.13
N MET A 437 -32.91 -2.90 -17.19
CA MET A 437 -33.29 -2.59 -15.80
C MET A 437 -33.71 -1.12 -15.65
N ASP A 438 -34.72 -0.86 -14.84
CA ASP A 438 -35.13 0.51 -14.47
C ASP A 438 -34.01 1.23 -13.71
N THR A 439 -33.23 0.51 -12.89
CA THR A 439 -32.08 1.05 -12.16
C THR A 439 -30.82 0.40 -12.68
N ARG A 440 -30.00 1.18 -13.37
CA ARG A 440 -28.71 0.76 -13.90
C ARG A 440 -27.70 0.50 -12.79
N TYR A 441 -26.79 -0.44 -13.02
CA TYR A 441 -25.68 -0.68 -12.13
C TYR A 441 -24.71 0.51 -12.16
N VAL A 442 -24.54 1.15 -11.01
CA VAL A 442 -23.54 2.20 -10.76
C VAL A 442 -22.47 1.64 -9.84
N PRO A 443 -21.20 1.59 -10.27
CA PRO A 443 -20.10 1.15 -9.43
C PRO A 443 -19.93 2.05 -8.20
N LYS A 444 -19.50 1.46 -7.09
CA LYS A 444 -19.14 2.24 -5.89
C LYS A 444 -17.86 3.04 -6.15
N LEU A 445 -17.84 4.27 -5.66
CA LEU A 445 -16.62 5.09 -5.67
C LEU A 445 -15.54 4.42 -4.82
N ARG A 446 -14.31 4.45 -5.31
CA ARG A 446 -13.14 3.90 -4.60
C ARG A 446 -12.65 4.86 -3.51
N HIS A 447 -12.74 6.15 -3.79
CA HIS A 447 -12.31 7.26 -2.93
C HIS A 447 -13.21 8.47 -3.14
N GLU A 448 -13.01 9.52 -2.34
CA GLU A 448 -13.58 10.84 -2.58
C GLU A 448 -12.48 11.89 -2.59
N TYR A 449 -12.25 12.47 -3.77
CA TYR A 449 -11.28 13.55 -3.94
C TYR A 449 -12.00 14.87 -4.21
N GLY A 450 -11.53 15.95 -3.58
CA GLY A 450 -12.06 17.30 -3.81
C GLY A 450 -11.71 17.88 -5.18
N ASN A 451 -10.75 17.31 -5.87
CA ASN A 451 -10.17 17.82 -7.12
C ASN A 451 -11.15 17.69 -8.28
N LYS A 452 -11.23 18.76 -9.08
CA LYS A 452 -12.02 18.81 -10.31
C LYS A 452 -11.11 18.50 -11.50
N ILE A 453 -11.56 17.61 -12.38
CA ILE A 453 -10.82 17.22 -13.59
C ILE A 453 -11.67 17.51 -14.82
N ALA A 454 -11.07 18.19 -15.81
CA ALA A 454 -11.67 18.42 -17.11
C ALA A 454 -11.16 17.38 -18.13
N VAL A 455 -12.08 16.68 -18.77
CA VAL A 455 -11.77 15.76 -19.88
C VAL A 455 -12.24 16.42 -21.18
N ILE A 456 -11.33 16.65 -22.10
CA ILE A 456 -11.60 17.28 -23.39
C ILE A 456 -11.86 16.19 -24.43
N GLY A 457 -13.11 16.13 -24.91
CA GLY A 457 -13.60 15.18 -25.89
C GLY A 457 -14.47 14.07 -25.29
N GLY A 458 -15.68 13.93 -25.78
CA GLY A 458 -16.69 12.94 -25.38
C GLY A 458 -16.72 11.68 -26.26
N GLY A 459 -15.61 11.36 -26.91
CA GLY A 459 -15.45 10.09 -27.63
C GLY A 459 -15.14 8.91 -26.70
N PRO A 460 -14.98 7.68 -27.20
CA PRO A 460 -14.78 6.48 -26.37
C PRO A 460 -13.57 6.60 -25.43
N SER A 461 -12.48 7.21 -25.87
CA SER A 461 -11.29 7.42 -25.04
C SER A 461 -11.56 8.39 -23.90
N GLY A 462 -12.17 9.56 -24.18
CA GLY A 462 -12.49 10.54 -23.15
C GLY A 462 -13.54 10.03 -22.16
N LEU A 463 -14.57 9.37 -22.63
CA LEU A 463 -15.60 8.77 -21.76
C LEU A 463 -15.05 7.63 -20.91
N SER A 464 -14.13 6.81 -21.45
CA SER A 464 -13.43 5.79 -20.67
C SER A 464 -12.56 6.40 -19.57
N CYS A 465 -11.79 7.44 -19.92
CA CYS A 465 -10.99 8.20 -18.95
C CYS A 465 -11.88 8.80 -17.86
N ALA A 466 -12.98 9.46 -18.26
CA ALA A 466 -13.93 10.06 -17.32
C ALA A 466 -14.56 9.03 -16.39
N PHE A 467 -14.91 7.85 -16.89
CA PHE A 467 -15.49 6.77 -16.10
C PHE A 467 -14.53 6.32 -14.98
N TYR A 468 -13.27 6.02 -15.31
CA TYR A 468 -12.31 5.56 -14.30
C TYR A 468 -11.88 6.64 -13.33
N LEU A 469 -11.73 7.88 -13.77
CA LEU A 469 -11.47 9.01 -12.89
C LEU A 469 -12.64 9.26 -11.92
N ALA A 470 -13.87 9.17 -12.41
CA ALA A 470 -15.05 9.29 -11.56
C ALA A 470 -15.18 8.12 -10.59
N LEU A 471 -14.86 6.89 -11.03
CA LEU A 471 -14.82 5.70 -10.20
C LEU A 471 -13.76 5.80 -9.10
N ASP A 472 -12.61 6.42 -9.42
CA ASP A 472 -11.56 6.71 -8.44
C ASP A 472 -11.95 7.85 -7.48
N GLY A 473 -13.05 8.60 -7.73
CA GLY A 473 -13.60 9.59 -6.82
C GLY A 473 -13.30 11.04 -7.15
N TYR A 474 -12.78 11.34 -8.35
CA TYR A 474 -12.60 12.70 -8.83
C TYR A 474 -13.90 13.32 -9.35
N LYS A 475 -14.05 14.63 -9.22
CA LYS A 475 -15.17 15.40 -9.81
C LYS A 475 -14.87 15.71 -11.27
N VAL A 476 -15.33 14.84 -12.16
CA VAL A 476 -15.02 14.91 -13.60
C VAL A 476 -16.06 15.71 -14.36
N THR A 477 -15.60 16.58 -15.26
CA THR A 477 -16.44 17.28 -16.25
C THR A 477 -15.92 16.99 -17.64
N VAL A 478 -16.78 16.45 -18.51
CA VAL A 478 -16.44 16.16 -19.90
C VAL A 478 -16.90 17.35 -20.79
N PHE A 479 -15.98 17.87 -21.60
CA PHE A 479 -16.25 18.92 -22.57
C PHE A 479 -16.25 18.30 -23.98
N GLU A 480 -17.38 18.41 -24.67
CA GLU A 480 -17.55 17.89 -26.03
C GLU A 480 -17.96 19.00 -27.00
N LYS A 481 -17.30 19.04 -28.16
CA LYS A 481 -17.57 20.02 -29.22
C LYS A 481 -18.87 19.71 -29.96
N GLN A 482 -19.18 18.43 -30.14
CA GLN A 482 -20.39 17.99 -30.83
C GLN A 482 -21.61 18.05 -29.91
N LYS A 483 -22.80 18.12 -30.50
CA LYS A 483 -24.07 18.09 -29.75
C LYS A 483 -24.39 16.72 -29.10
N VAL A 484 -23.65 15.68 -29.49
CA VAL A 484 -23.82 14.31 -29.04
C VAL A 484 -22.51 13.75 -28.55
N LEU A 485 -22.57 12.88 -27.54
CA LEU A 485 -21.43 12.11 -27.03
C LEU A 485 -21.17 10.88 -27.91
N GLY A 486 -20.06 10.19 -27.65
CA GLY A 486 -19.70 8.94 -28.30
C GLY A 486 -18.68 9.09 -29.42
N GLY A 487 -18.44 10.30 -29.94
CA GLY A 487 -17.43 10.52 -31.00
C GLY A 487 -17.62 9.55 -32.18
N MET A 488 -16.59 8.76 -32.51
CA MET A 488 -16.65 7.78 -33.61
C MET A 488 -17.67 6.67 -33.42
N LEU A 489 -18.09 6.36 -32.20
CA LEU A 489 -19.16 5.38 -31.96
C LEU A 489 -20.48 5.88 -32.58
N THR A 490 -20.76 7.17 -32.43
CA THR A 490 -21.98 7.82 -32.91
C THR A 490 -21.89 8.30 -34.35
N LEU A 491 -20.72 8.86 -34.74
CA LEU A 491 -20.53 9.52 -36.03
C LEU A 491 -19.97 8.61 -37.12
N GLY A 492 -19.26 7.52 -36.75
CA GLY A 492 -18.52 6.69 -37.70
C GLY A 492 -19.03 5.28 -37.83
N ILE A 493 -19.62 4.68 -36.78
CA ILE A 493 -20.12 3.29 -36.83
C ILE A 493 -21.56 3.30 -37.32
N PRO A 494 -21.88 2.55 -38.41
CA PRO A 494 -23.25 2.45 -38.90
C PRO A 494 -24.21 1.87 -37.88
N SER A 495 -25.46 2.37 -37.86
CA SER A 495 -26.48 1.99 -36.87
C SER A 495 -26.92 0.52 -36.94
N TYR A 496 -26.73 -0.13 -38.09
CA TYR A 496 -26.96 -1.59 -38.21
C TYR A 496 -25.89 -2.42 -37.50
N ARG A 497 -24.71 -1.84 -37.20
CA ARG A 497 -23.62 -2.49 -36.47
C ARG A 497 -23.62 -2.14 -34.98
N LEU A 498 -23.96 -0.91 -34.66
CA LEU A 498 -24.06 -0.38 -33.30
C LEU A 498 -25.27 0.58 -33.22
N GLU A 499 -26.33 0.12 -32.60
CA GLU A 499 -27.60 0.84 -32.47
C GLU A 499 -27.40 2.14 -31.66
N LYS A 500 -28.01 3.22 -32.11
CA LYS A 500 -27.89 4.52 -31.42
C LYS A 500 -28.50 4.49 -30.03
N GLU A 501 -29.55 3.70 -29.85
CA GLU A 501 -30.21 3.47 -28.56
C GLU A 501 -29.23 2.90 -27.52
N VAL A 502 -28.36 1.97 -27.95
CA VAL A 502 -27.33 1.37 -27.09
C VAL A 502 -26.23 2.35 -26.72
N ILE A 503 -25.87 3.26 -27.64
CA ILE A 503 -24.88 4.31 -27.36
C ILE A 503 -25.43 5.33 -26.36
N ASN A 504 -26.69 5.67 -26.47
CA ASN A 504 -27.36 6.69 -25.65
C ASN A 504 -27.75 6.16 -24.26
N ALA A 505 -27.96 4.86 -24.12
CA ALA A 505 -28.27 4.19 -22.86
C ALA A 505 -27.01 3.91 -22.04
#